data_434277bc7e284303d8639ab65c003ebf
#
_entry.id   434277bc7e284303d8639ab65c003ebf
#
_cell.length_a   1.000
_cell.length_b   1.000
_cell.length_c   1.000
_cell.angle_alpha   90.00
_cell.angle_beta   90.00
_cell.angle_gamma   90.00
#
_symmetry.space_group_name_H-M   'P 1'
#
loop_
_entity.id
_entity.type
_entity.pdbx_description
1 polymer ?
#
loop_
_entity_poly.entity_id
_entity_poly.type
_entity_poly.pdbx_seq_one_letter_code
_entity_poly.pdbx_strand_id
1 'polypeptide(L)'
;MIYLFILSLMIGLTTAYLLDLITKRLLIQYNLPWSSIHFYYILLPVLLLLLGLKRPSLPSYLIGYCFLCLLTITATMDYYTFEVRHRFVILIGVLGILQHFLIGFPTLLDMLIGFFAASLPLLIISMLTNGSI
;
A
#
# COMPACT_ATOMS: atom_id res chain seq x y z
N MET A 1 13.58 -19.19 -11.60
CA MET A 1 12.58 -18.29 -12.21
C MET A 1 11.16 -18.83 -12.08
N ILE A 2 10.85 -20.02 -12.58
CA ILE A 2 9.49 -20.60 -12.53
C ILE A 2 8.96 -20.73 -11.10
N TYR A 3 9.76 -21.20 -10.15
CA TYR A 3 9.36 -21.33 -8.74
C TYR A 3 9.00 -19.98 -8.10
N LEU A 4 9.75 -18.92 -8.41
CA LEU A 4 9.51 -17.58 -7.90
C LEU A 4 8.20 -17.01 -8.46
N PHE A 5 7.90 -17.30 -9.73
CA PHE A 5 6.65 -16.94 -10.36
C PHE A 5 5.45 -17.65 -9.73
N ILE A 6 5.55 -18.99 -9.54
CA ILE A 6 4.48 -19.78 -8.92
C ILE A 6 4.25 -19.32 -7.46
N LEU A 7 5.34 -19.11 -6.71
CA LEU A 7 5.25 -18.65 -5.33
C LEU A 7 4.60 -17.27 -5.21
N SER A 8 5.01 -16.32 -6.05
CA SER A 8 4.43 -14.97 -6.04
C SER A 8 2.94 -14.98 -6.45
N LEU A 9 2.57 -15.85 -7.38
CA LEU A 9 1.18 -16.03 -7.81
C LEU A 9 0.33 -16.62 -6.67
N MET A 10 0.81 -17.66 -6.00
CA MET A 10 0.12 -18.27 -4.86
C MET A 10 -0.05 -17.28 -3.70
N ILE A 11 1.03 -16.61 -3.30
CA ILE A 11 1.00 -15.60 -2.23
C ILE A 11 0.12 -14.41 -2.64
N GLY A 12 0.21 -13.96 -3.89
CA GLY A 12 -0.59 -12.86 -4.41
C GLY A 12 -2.09 -13.15 -4.42
N LEU A 13 -2.50 -14.35 -4.82
CA LEU A 13 -3.91 -14.74 -4.82
C LEU A 13 -4.47 -14.91 -3.42
N THR A 14 -3.73 -15.54 -2.50
CA THR A 14 -4.15 -15.65 -1.09
C THR A 14 -4.26 -14.29 -0.42
N THR A 15 -3.32 -13.39 -0.71
CA THR A 15 -3.35 -12.02 -0.19
C THR A 15 -4.52 -11.23 -0.77
N ALA A 16 -4.77 -11.34 -2.08
CA ALA A 16 -5.90 -10.69 -2.73
C ALA A 16 -7.22 -11.10 -2.07
N TYR A 17 -7.39 -12.39 -1.81
CA TYR A 17 -8.58 -12.90 -1.11
C TYR A 17 -8.72 -12.35 0.31
N LEU A 18 -7.62 -12.32 1.09
CA LEU A 18 -7.64 -11.76 2.45
C LEU A 18 -7.94 -10.26 2.44
N LEU A 19 -7.34 -9.50 1.53
CA LEU A 19 -7.61 -8.07 1.40
C LEU A 19 -9.06 -7.80 0.96
N ASP A 20 -9.60 -8.63 0.08
CA ASP A 20 -11.01 -8.57 -0.32
C ASP A 20 -11.94 -8.74 0.89
N LEU A 21 -11.67 -9.72 1.75
CA LEU A 21 -12.43 -9.94 2.98
C LEU A 21 -12.31 -8.78 3.98
N ILE A 22 -11.10 -8.25 4.16
CA ILE A 22 -10.84 -7.12 5.07
C ILE A 22 -11.58 -5.88 4.58
N THR A 23 -11.44 -5.56 3.29
CA THR A 23 -12.08 -4.40 2.68
C THR A 23 -13.61 -4.51 2.75
N LYS A 24 -14.15 -5.72 2.50
CA LYS A 24 -15.58 -5.98 2.67
C LYS A 24 -16.06 -5.66 4.09
N ARG A 25 -15.35 -6.12 5.10
CA ARG A 25 -15.70 -5.82 6.51
C ARG A 25 -15.64 -4.33 6.82
N LEU A 26 -14.63 -3.63 6.30
CA LEU A 26 -14.47 -2.20 6.49
C LEU A 26 -15.60 -1.41 5.80
N LEU A 27 -15.98 -1.76 4.57
CA LEU A 27 -17.02 -1.09 3.81
C LEU A 27 -18.43 -1.34 4.38
N ILE A 28 -18.70 -2.52 4.94
CA ILE A 28 -19.97 -2.80 5.62
C ILE A 28 -20.20 -1.82 6.80
N GLN A 29 -19.13 -1.39 7.48
CA GLN A 29 -19.24 -0.39 8.55
C GLN A 29 -19.70 0.99 8.03
N TYR A 30 -19.56 1.26 6.75
CA TYR A 30 -20.00 2.50 6.09
C TYR A 30 -21.33 2.35 5.34
N ASN A 31 -22.00 1.19 5.46
CA ASN A 31 -23.23 0.88 4.70
C ASN A 31 -23.06 1.01 3.18
N LEU A 32 -21.86 0.78 2.67
CA LEU A 32 -21.56 0.85 1.25
C LEU A 32 -21.74 -0.52 0.58
N PRO A 33 -22.30 -0.58 -0.64
CA PRO A 33 -22.43 -1.82 -1.37
C PRO A 33 -21.04 -2.35 -1.73
N TRP A 34 -20.79 -3.61 -1.42
CA TRP A 34 -19.57 -4.29 -1.77
C TRP A 34 -19.74 -5.04 -3.11
N SER A 35 -18.90 -4.72 -4.07
CA SER A 35 -18.64 -5.57 -5.23
C SER A 35 -17.22 -6.11 -5.14
N SER A 36 -17.00 -7.40 -5.34
CA SER A 36 -15.66 -7.98 -5.29
C SER A 36 -14.74 -7.29 -6.30
N ILE A 37 -13.56 -6.85 -5.81
CA ILE A 37 -12.62 -6.13 -6.65
C ILE A 37 -11.73 -7.15 -7.36
N HIS A 38 -12.13 -7.59 -8.54
CA HIS A 38 -11.34 -8.50 -9.36
C HIS A 38 -9.94 -7.96 -9.69
N PHE A 39 -9.77 -6.65 -9.65
CA PHE A 39 -8.48 -5.99 -9.87
C PHE A 39 -7.38 -6.43 -8.89
N TYR A 40 -7.72 -6.73 -7.63
CA TYR A 40 -6.76 -7.26 -6.65
C TYR A 40 -6.11 -8.57 -7.10
N TYR A 41 -6.88 -9.46 -7.72
CA TYR A 41 -6.43 -10.77 -8.13
C TYR A 41 -5.42 -10.76 -9.29
N ILE A 42 -5.34 -9.64 -10.00
CA ILE A 42 -4.35 -9.42 -11.06
C ILE A 42 -3.19 -8.57 -10.55
N LEU A 43 -3.50 -7.46 -9.90
CA LEU A 43 -2.51 -6.47 -9.49
C LEU A 43 -1.52 -7.01 -8.44
N LEU A 44 -2.02 -7.66 -7.39
CA LEU A 44 -1.18 -8.12 -6.28
C LEU A 44 -0.14 -9.17 -6.68
N PRO A 45 -0.48 -10.24 -7.43
CA PRO A 45 0.53 -11.19 -7.89
C PRO A 45 1.63 -10.54 -8.74
N VAL A 46 1.26 -9.60 -9.61
CA VAL A 46 2.23 -8.87 -10.46
C VAL A 46 3.14 -7.99 -9.61
N LEU A 47 2.59 -7.21 -8.68
CA LEU A 47 3.38 -6.35 -7.79
C LEU A 47 4.31 -7.17 -6.87
N LEU A 48 3.85 -8.30 -6.36
CA LEU A 48 4.66 -9.18 -5.52
C LEU A 48 5.79 -9.85 -6.31
N LEU A 49 5.55 -10.21 -7.57
CA LEU A 49 6.60 -10.71 -8.45
C LEU A 49 7.67 -9.64 -8.68
N LEU A 50 7.27 -8.41 -9.02
CA LEU A 50 8.18 -7.29 -9.21
C LEU A 50 8.96 -6.96 -7.93
N LEU A 51 8.29 -7.01 -6.78
CA LEU A 51 8.93 -6.81 -5.48
C LEU A 51 10.00 -7.88 -5.22
N GLY A 52 9.69 -9.16 -5.47
CA GLY A 52 10.63 -10.27 -5.31
C GLY A 52 11.86 -10.16 -6.20
N LEU A 53 11.69 -9.66 -7.43
CA LEU A 53 12.79 -9.43 -8.36
C LEU A 53 13.72 -8.28 -7.91
N LYS A 54 13.16 -7.21 -7.31
CA LYS A 54 13.93 -6.04 -6.86
C LYS A 54 14.49 -6.15 -5.44
N ARG A 55 13.93 -7.01 -4.60
CA ARG A 55 14.25 -7.12 -3.17
C ARG A 55 14.72 -8.54 -2.83
N PRO A 56 16.01 -8.85 -3.04
CA PRO A 56 16.53 -10.21 -2.86
C PRO A 56 16.61 -10.66 -1.39
N SER A 57 16.63 -9.71 -0.42
CA SER A 57 16.67 -10.05 1.00
C SER A 57 15.27 -10.29 1.56
N LEU A 58 15.11 -11.37 2.33
CA LEU A 58 13.83 -11.74 2.95
C LEU A 58 13.21 -10.63 3.82
N PRO A 59 13.97 -9.94 4.72
CA PRO A 59 13.40 -8.85 5.51
C PRO A 59 12.87 -7.70 4.64
N SER A 60 13.61 -7.32 3.61
CA SER A 60 13.21 -6.27 2.67
C SER A 60 11.96 -6.65 1.89
N TYR A 61 11.84 -7.92 1.49
CA TYR A 61 10.66 -8.43 0.82
C TYR A 61 9.41 -8.39 1.73
N LEU A 62 9.53 -8.84 2.99
CA LEU A 62 8.43 -8.87 3.94
C LEU A 62 7.91 -7.46 4.27
N ILE A 63 8.81 -6.51 4.49
CA ILE A 63 8.42 -5.11 4.75
C ILE A 63 7.73 -4.51 3.52
N GLY A 64 8.29 -4.72 2.33
CA GLY A 64 7.68 -4.28 1.07
C GLY A 64 6.31 -4.92 0.83
N TYR A 65 6.15 -6.18 1.19
CA TYR A 65 4.88 -6.89 1.14
C TYR A 65 3.81 -6.25 2.04
N CYS A 66 4.14 -6.01 3.33
CA CYS A 66 3.24 -5.33 4.27
C CYS A 66 2.87 -3.92 3.76
N PHE A 67 3.84 -3.21 3.20
CA PHE A 67 3.63 -1.86 2.65
C PHE A 67 2.65 -1.90 1.47
N LEU A 68 2.82 -2.83 0.54
CA LEU A 68 1.89 -3.02 -0.59
C LEU A 68 0.47 -3.34 -0.13
N CYS A 69 0.33 -4.22 0.88
CA CYS A 69 -0.99 -4.56 1.43
C CYS A 69 -1.69 -3.33 2.04
N LEU A 70 -0.97 -2.53 2.83
CA LEU A 70 -1.52 -1.32 3.44
C LEU A 70 -1.87 -0.25 2.40
N LEU A 71 -1.02 -0.04 1.40
CA LEU A 71 -1.31 0.89 0.31
C LEU A 71 -2.56 0.48 -0.47
N THR A 72 -2.69 -0.81 -0.76
CA THR A 72 -3.83 -1.34 -1.51
C THR A 72 -5.14 -1.15 -0.73
N ILE A 73 -5.15 -1.46 0.58
CA ILE A 73 -6.32 -1.21 1.44
C ILE A 73 -6.64 0.28 1.49
N THR A 74 -5.62 1.13 1.71
CA THR A 74 -5.82 2.58 1.81
C THR A 74 -6.39 3.15 0.53
N ALA A 75 -5.82 2.79 -0.63
CA ALA A 75 -6.30 3.24 -1.94
C ALA A 75 -7.74 2.79 -2.22
N THR A 76 -8.10 1.58 -1.81
CA THR A 76 -9.47 1.08 -1.98
C THR A 76 -10.44 1.80 -1.08
N MET A 77 -10.08 2.03 0.19
CA MET A 77 -10.92 2.78 1.11
C MET A 77 -11.13 4.22 0.62
N ASP A 78 -10.06 4.88 0.15
CA ASP A 78 -10.14 6.23 -0.42
C ASP A 78 -11.08 6.26 -1.64
N TYR A 79 -10.96 5.27 -2.55
CA TYR A 79 -11.82 5.17 -3.73
C TYR A 79 -13.32 5.07 -3.39
N TYR A 80 -13.68 4.32 -2.34
CA TYR A 80 -15.09 4.10 -1.98
C TYR A 80 -15.65 5.13 -0.99
N THR A 81 -14.82 5.66 -0.09
CA THR A 81 -15.28 6.53 1.00
C THR A 81 -14.83 7.98 0.84
N PHE A 82 -13.88 8.25 -0.07
CA PHE A 82 -13.18 9.53 -0.19
C PHE A 82 -12.55 9.99 1.14
N GLU A 83 -12.30 9.03 2.05
CA GLU A 83 -11.69 9.27 3.35
C GLU A 83 -10.49 8.38 3.56
N VAL A 84 -9.32 9.00 3.77
CA VAL A 84 -8.11 8.28 4.17
C VAL A 84 -8.09 8.15 5.69
N ARG A 85 -8.20 6.92 6.19
CA ARG A 85 -8.13 6.67 7.64
C ARG A 85 -6.74 6.95 8.18
N HIS A 86 -6.63 7.86 9.12
CA HIS A 86 -5.35 8.21 9.77
C HIS A 86 -4.59 7.00 10.32
N ARG A 87 -5.30 5.96 10.78
CA ARG A 87 -4.67 4.72 11.27
C ARG A 87 -3.79 4.04 10.23
N PHE A 88 -4.21 3.98 8.97
CA PHE A 88 -3.41 3.38 7.89
C PHE A 88 -2.22 4.26 7.53
N VAL A 89 -2.39 5.57 7.53
CA VAL A 89 -1.30 6.52 7.29
C VAL A 89 -0.22 6.39 8.37
N ILE A 90 -0.62 6.28 9.63
CA ILE A 90 0.31 6.07 10.76
C ILE A 90 1.05 4.73 10.60
N LEU A 91 0.34 3.64 10.26
CA LEU A 91 0.96 2.32 10.05
C LEU A 91 1.97 2.34 8.89
N ILE A 92 1.64 3.00 7.79
CA ILE A 92 2.56 3.19 6.66
C ILE A 92 3.82 3.96 7.11
N GLY A 93 3.64 5.03 7.89
CA GLY A 93 4.76 5.79 8.45
C GLY A 93 5.65 4.95 9.39
N VAL A 94 5.04 4.18 10.27
CA VAL A 94 5.76 3.25 11.18
C VAL A 94 6.54 2.20 10.39
N LEU A 95 5.96 1.62 9.34
CA LEU A 95 6.66 0.67 8.47
C LEU A 95 7.84 1.31 7.74
N GLY A 96 7.71 2.56 7.28
CA GLY A 96 8.81 3.30 6.67
C GLY A 96 9.99 3.50 7.64
N ILE A 97 9.69 3.91 8.87
CA ILE A 97 10.68 4.05 9.94
C ILE A 97 11.33 2.71 10.27
N LEU A 98 10.53 1.65 10.43
CA LEU A 98 11.02 0.30 10.70
C LEU A 98 11.95 -0.20 9.58
N GLN A 99 11.62 0.07 8.33
CA GLN A 99 12.45 -0.26 7.18
C GLN A 99 13.82 0.42 7.27
N HIS A 100 13.86 1.70 7.64
CA HIS A 100 15.12 2.44 7.83
C HIS A 100 16.01 1.76 8.87
N PHE A 101 15.47 1.42 10.05
CA PHE A 101 16.24 0.79 11.12
C PHE A 101 16.70 -0.63 10.79
N LEU A 102 15.91 -1.43 10.09
CA LEU A 102 16.25 -2.83 9.79
C LEU A 102 17.16 -2.99 8.56
N ILE A 103 17.03 -2.11 7.59
CA ILE A 103 17.67 -2.26 6.27
C ILE A 103 18.67 -1.13 6.00
N GLY A 104 18.58 -0.01 6.73
CA GLY A 104 19.38 1.19 6.51
C GLY A 104 19.00 1.99 5.26
N PHE A 105 17.93 1.58 4.57
CA PHE A 105 17.42 2.26 3.37
C PHE A 105 15.89 2.28 3.40
N PRO A 106 15.22 3.38 3.04
CA PRO A 106 15.76 4.69 2.59
C PRO A 106 16.50 5.44 3.69
N THR A 107 17.40 6.36 3.32
CA THR A 107 18.06 7.24 4.30
C THR A 107 17.07 8.25 4.89
N LEU A 108 17.38 8.85 6.04
CA LEU A 108 16.53 9.90 6.62
C LEU A 108 16.35 11.07 5.65
N LEU A 109 17.37 11.40 4.88
CA LEU A 109 17.31 12.43 3.84
C LEU A 109 16.33 12.06 2.74
N ASP A 110 16.36 10.81 2.25
CA ASP A 110 15.43 10.32 1.22
C ASP A 110 13.97 10.35 1.72
N MET A 111 13.75 10.01 3.00
CA MET A 111 12.43 10.10 3.63
C MET A 111 11.92 11.54 3.67
N LEU A 112 12.77 12.51 4.07
CA LEU A 112 12.42 13.93 4.09
C LEU A 112 12.13 14.44 2.69
N ILE A 113 12.99 14.15 1.72
CA ILE A 113 12.79 14.55 0.32
C ILE A 113 11.48 13.94 -0.21
N GLY A 114 11.22 12.66 0.03
CA GLY A 114 9.99 11.99 -0.38
C GLY A 114 8.74 12.61 0.25
N PHE A 115 8.81 12.94 1.55
CA PHE A 115 7.72 13.62 2.24
C PHE A 115 7.41 14.98 1.62
N PHE A 116 8.42 15.82 1.40
CA PHE A 116 8.21 17.14 0.79
C PHE A 116 7.81 17.05 -0.68
N ALA A 117 8.38 16.12 -1.44
CA ALA A 117 8.02 15.91 -2.84
C ALA A 117 6.55 15.50 -3.03
N ALA A 118 5.97 14.78 -2.07
CA ALA A 118 4.56 14.41 -2.10
C ALA A 118 3.65 15.51 -1.50
N SER A 119 4.04 16.11 -0.39
CA SER A 119 3.17 17.04 0.35
C SER A 119 3.12 18.44 -0.26
N LEU A 120 4.23 18.94 -0.80
CA LEU A 120 4.28 20.29 -1.39
C LEU A 120 3.32 20.49 -2.57
N PRO A 121 3.26 19.61 -3.60
CA PRO A 121 2.30 19.74 -4.68
C PRO A 121 0.85 19.73 -4.19
N LEU A 122 0.53 18.84 -3.23
CA LEU A 122 -0.81 18.77 -2.65
C LEU A 122 -1.18 20.04 -1.89
N LEU A 123 -0.24 20.59 -1.14
CA LEU A 123 -0.43 21.84 -0.40
C LEU A 123 -0.64 23.01 -1.35
N ILE A 124 0.13 23.10 -2.44
CA ILE A 124 -0.02 24.15 -3.47
C ILE A 124 -1.41 24.02 -4.12
N ILE A 125 -1.81 22.81 -4.52
CA ILE A 125 -3.13 22.58 -5.12
C ILE A 125 -4.24 22.96 -4.14
N SER A 126 -4.13 22.55 -2.87
CA SER A 126 -5.09 22.90 -1.83
C SER A 126 -5.21 24.40 -1.60
N MET A 127 -4.09 25.13 -1.63
CA MET A 127 -4.10 26.59 -1.56
C MET A 127 -4.75 27.26 -2.78
N LEU A 128 -4.46 26.76 -3.99
CA LEU A 128 -5.04 27.28 -5.22
C LEU A 128 -6.55 27.03 -5.35
N THR A 129 -7.03 25.94 -4.76
CA THR A 129 -8.45 25.54 -4.78
C THR A 129 -9.24 26.03 -3.56
N ASN A 130 -8.68 26.92 -2.74
CA ASN A 130 -9.28 27.42 -1.49
C ASN A 130 -9.72 26.28 -0.54
N GLY A 131 -8.97 25.19 -0.50
CA GLY A 131 -9.28 24.05 0.37
C GLY A 131 -10.49 23.23 -0.05
N SER A 132 -10.96 23.37 -1.28
CA SER A 132 -12.14 22.64 -1.82
C SER A 132 -11.81 21.23 -2.35
N ILE A 133 -10.74 20.62 -1.84
CA ILE A 133 -10.38 19.22 -2.13
C ILE A 133 -10.66 18.36 -0.91
#